data_50101b475ab0f6d388c504bc424647ba
#
_entry.id   50101b475ab0f6d388c504bc424647ba
#
_cell.length_a   1.000
_cell.length_b   1.000
_cell.length_c   1.000
_cell.angle_alpha   90.00
_cell.angle_beta   90.00
_cell.angle_gamma   90.00
#
_symmetry.space_group_name_H-M   'P 1'
#
loop_
_entity.id
_entity.type
_entity.pdbx_description
1 polymer ?
#
loop_
_entity_poly.entity_id
_entity_poly.type
_entity_poly.pdbx_seq_one_letter_code
_entity_poly.pdbx_strand_id
1 'polypeptide(L)'
;SRVYYCIREGNAWTDPAIVQGLPDSFIVKNPMPGELYGRDVLFFSTDAPGGKGGFDIFYATKISTGVYDSPVNVGSMVNTAGNEITPFYRDGKLIFATDGLPSFGGYDLYSTEWNGTSWSTPVNMGPGFNSSADDMYYMVDGEGYEGLLVSNRVGTTSLRGKTCCDDIFTFSIAKPVVSLDIYVLDENKPLRQGEVTIMEQFKPETKLTEGKDDNYNFAYDLDINKGYFVKVTRIGYFPDSAYIKTLDIKADTTVTLKIN
;
A
#
# COMPACT_ATOMS: atom_id res chain seq x y z
N SER A 1 6.27 0.56 29.08
CA SER A 1 5.49 1.66 28.46
C SER A 1 4.05 1.22 28.25
N ARG A 2 3.13 2.17 28.06
CA ARG A 2 1.70 1.90 27.88
C ARG A 2 1.23 2.42 26.54
N VAL A 3 0.34 1.65 25.89
CA VAL A 3 -0.37 2.05 24.68
C VAL A 3 -1.74 2.61 25.08
N TYR A 4 -2.14 3.70 24.43
CA TYR A 4 -3.44 4.32 24.61
C TYR A 4 -4.19 4.31 23.28
N TYR A 5 -5.51 4.32 23.36
CA TYR A 5 -6.38 4.47 22.21
C TYR A 5 -7.44 5.54 22.45
N CYS A 6 -7.89 6.18 21.38
CA CYS A 6 -9.06 7.05 21.35
C CYS A 6 -10.03 6.55 20.29
N ILE A 7 -11.32 6.79 20.47
CA ILE A 7 -12.36 6.50 19.48
C ILE A 7 -12.78 7.81 18.83
N ARG A 8 -12.89 7.80 17.51
CA ARG A 8 -13.41 8.95 16.77
C ARG A 8 -14.95 8.91 16.77
N GLU A 9 -15.57 9.95 17.29
CA GLU A 9 -17.03 10.15 17.32
C GLU A 9 -17.36 11.41 16.50
N GLY A 10 -17.70 11.21 15.22
CA GLY A 10 -17.91 12.32 14.30
C GLY A 10 -16.63 13.13 14.08
N ASN A 11 -16.59 14.39 14.50
CA ASN A 11 -15.43 15.29 14.42
C ASN A 11 -14.62 15.39 15.74
N ALA A 12 -15.00 14.65 16.78
CA ALA A 12 -14.31 14.63 18.06
C ALA A 12 -13.62 13.29 18.32
N TRP A 13 -12.73 13.26 19.31
CA TRP A 13 -12.10 12.06 19.82
C TRP A 13 -12.47 11.90 21.28
N THR A 14 -12.67 10.65 21.72
CA THR A 14 -12.83 10.34 23.14
C THR A 14 -11.56 10.63 23.92
N ASP A 15 -11.67 10.72 25.25
CA ASP A 15 -10.50 10.73 26.11
C ASP A 15 -9.64 9.48 25.90
N PRO A 16 -8.30 9.60 26.02
CA PRO A 16 -7.39 8.46 25.88
C PRO A 16 -7.65 7.38 26.94
N ALA A 17 -7.88 6.15 26.50
CA ALA A 17 -8.00 4.97 27.37
C ALA A 17 -6.80 4.03 27.20
N ILE A 18 -6.40 3.34 28.25
CA ILE A 18 -5.28 2.39 28.23
C ILE A 18 -5.71 1.13 27.48
N VAL A 19 -4.88 0.67 26.56
CA VAL A 19 -5.00 -0.66 25.93
C VAL A 19 -4.76 -1.74 26.99
N GLN A 20 -5.70 -2.68 27.10
CA GLN A 20 -5.63 -3.81 28.02
C GLN A 20 -5.11 -5.07 27.32
N GLY A 21 -4.49 -5.99 28.08
CA GLY A 21 -3.89 -7.23 27.57
C GLY A 21 -2.41 -7.13 27.25
N LEU A 22 -1.86 -5.90 27.13
CA LEU A 22 -0.43 -5.70 26.96
C LEU A 22 0.22 -5.54 28.35
N PRO A 23 1.19 -6.38 28.73
CA PRO A 23 1.83 -6.32 30.04
C PRO A 23 2.63 -5.03 30.24
N ASP A 24 2.59 -4.47 31.45
CA ASP A 24 3.38 -3.28 31.85
C ASP A 24 4.87 -3.60 32.09
N SER A 25 5.25 -4.88 32.11
CA SER A 25 6.59 -5.35 32.50
C SER A 25 7.66 -5.17 31.42
N PHE A 26 7.28 -4.84 30.19
CA PHE A 26 8.21 -4.60 29.09
C PHE A 26 7.85 -3.35 28.26
N ILE A 27 8.78 -2.94 27.41
CA ILE A 27 8.59 -1.78 26.56
C ILE A 27 7.76 -2.18 25.33
N VAL A 28 6.69 -1.43 25.06
CA VAL A 28 5.90 -1.54 23.82
C VAL A 28 6.06 -0.25 23.02
N LYS A 29 6.45 -0.37 21.76
CA LYS A 29 6.66 0.74 20.83
C LYS A 29 5.91 0.48 19.51
N ASN A 30 5.65 1.55 18.78
CA ASN A 30 5.19 1.54 17.39
C ASN A 30 3.97 0.63 17.16
N PRO A 31 2.85 0.82 17.89
CA PRO A 31 1.66 0.02 17.71
C PRO A 31 1.05 0.28 16.31
N MET A 32 0.75 -0.79 15.59
CA MET A 32 0.17 -0.79 14.24
C MET A 32 -1.00 -1.77 14.15
N PRO A 33 -2.23 -1.31 13.92
CA PRO A 33 -3.36 -2.22 13.65
C PRO A 33 -3.14 -3.03 12.37
N GLY A 34 -3.63 -4.26 12.35
CA GLY A 34 -3.54 -5.13 11.19
C GLY A 34 -4.47 -6.33 11.29
N GLU A 35 -4.28 -7.29 10.41
CA GLU A 35 -5.06 -8.52 10.37
C GLU A 35 -4.14 -9.75 10.21
N LEU A 36 -4.36 -10.78 11.01
CA LEU A 36 -3.75 -12.11 10.85
C LEU A 36 -4.81 -13.18 11.12
N TYR A 37 -4.77 -14.26 10.35
CA TYR A 37 -5.71 -15.39 10.48
C TYR A 37 -7.19 -14.97 10.40
N GLY A 38 -7.50 -13.92 9.61
CA GLY A 38 -8.84 -13.34 9.49
C GLY A 38 -9.34 -12.65 10.76
N ARG A 39 -8.44 -12.19 11.64
CA ARG A 39 -8.75 -11.50 12.90
C ARG A 39 -7.97 -10.20 13.02
N ASP A 40 -8.61 -9.19 13.56
CA ASP A 40 -7.93 -7.95 13.93
C ASP A 40 -6.81 -8.22 14.93
N VAL A 41 -5.64 -7.67 14.69
CA VAL A 41 -4.48 -7.71 15.59
C VAL A 41 -3.87 -6.33 15.77
N LEU A 42 -3.08 -6.17 16.82
CA LEU A 42 -2.19 -5.05 17.01
C LEU A 42 -0.75 -5.57 16.91
N PHE A 43 -0.01 -5.13 15.89
CA PHE A 43 1.43 -5.32 15.81
C PHE A 43 2.14 -4.26 16.65
N PHE A 44 3.29 -4.60 17.21
CA PHE A 44 4.14 -3.67 17.94
C PHE A 44 5.55 -4.22 18.10
N SER A 45 6.50 -3.36 18.38
CA SER A 45 7.86 -3.75 18.73
C SER A 45 8.02 -3.78 20.25
N THR A 46 8.71 -4.79 20.78
CA THR A 46 8.88 -4.97 22.23
C THR A 46 10.17 -5.69 22.57
N ASP A 47 10.69 -5.42 23.76
CA ASP A 47 11.79 -6.16 24.42
C ASP A 47 11.28 -7.32 25.30
N ALA A 48 10.08 -7.81 25.03
CA ALA A 48 9.44 -8.86 25.82
C ALA A 48 10.23 -10.17 25.82
N PRO A 49 10.18 -10.95 26.93
CA PRO A 49 10.71 -12.31 26.94
C PRO A 49 10.11 -13.19 25.83
N GLY A 50 10.96 -14.02 25.21
CA GLY A 50 10.59 -14.83 24.06
C GLY A 50 10.90 -14.17 22.71
N GLY A 51 11.51 -13.00 22.71
CA GLY A 51 12.17 -12.38 21.57
C GLY A 51 13.46 -13.10 21.15
N LYS A 52 14.05 -12.67 20.06
CA LYS A 52 15.32 -13.17 19.54
C LYS A 52 16.48 -12.17 19.72
N GLY A 53 16.17 -10.89 19.65
CA GLY A 53 17.13 -9.79 19.68
C GLY A 53 16.86 -8.78 20.77
N GLY A 54 17.03 -7.51 20.43
CA GLY A 54 16.71 -6.39 21.30
C GLY A 54 15.21 -6.08 21.29
N PHE A 55 14.75 -5.39 20.28
CA PHE A 55 13.32 -5.20 20.00
C PHE A 55 12.88 -6.15 18.89
N ASP A 56 11.86 -6.93 19.18
CA ASP A 56 11.24 -7.86 18.23
C ASP A 56 9.81 -7.43 17.92
N ILE A 57 9.28 -7.81 16.75
CA ILE A 57 7.88 -7.59 16.41
C ILE A 57 7.04 -8.72 17.01
N PHE A 58 6.01 -8.30 17.73
CA PHE A 58 4.96 -9.15 18.28
C PHE A 58 3.61 -8.67 17.76
N TYR A 59 2.60 -9.50 17.92
CA TYR A 59 1.21 -9.11 17.72
C TYR A 59 0.34 -9.58 18.90
N ALA A 60 -0.77 -8.89 19.12
CA ALA A 60 -1.80 -9.30 20.06
C ALA A 60 -3.15 -9.30 19.35
N THR A 61 -3.93 -10.39 19.49
CA THR A 61 -5.24 -10.50 18.86
C THR A 61 -6.26 -9.63 19.58
N LYS A 62 -7.05 -8.86 18.84
CA LYS A 62 -8.10 -8.03 19.41
C LYS A 62 -9.27 -8.87 19.90
N ILE A 63 -9.66 -8.67 21.15
CA ILE A 63 -10.82 -9.30 21.78
C ILE A 63 -12.03 -8.34 21.66
N SER A 64 -11.82 -7.07 21.97
CA SER A 64 -12.81 -5.99 21.84
C SER A 64 -12.09 -4.66 21.71
N THR A 65 -12.82 -3.55 21.60
CA THR A 65 -12.23 -2.21 21.51
C THR A 65 -11.31 -1.94 22.70
N GLY A 66 -10.02 -1.71 22.42
CA GLY A 66 -9.00 -1.45 23.42
C GLY A 66 -8.56 -2.66 24.26
N VAL A 67 -9.07 -3.87 23.99
CA VAL A 67 -8.73 -5.08 24.73
C VAL A 67 -8.13 -6.12 23.78
N TYR A 68 -6.95 -6.60 24.12
CA TYR A 68 -6.20 -7.57 23.32
C TYR A 68 -5.82 -8.81 24.15
N ASP A 69 -5.56 -9.90 23.47
CA ASP A 69 -5.04 -11.13 24.06
C ASP A 69 -3.54 -11.00 24.38
N SER A 70 -2.96 -12.03 25.00
CA SER A 70 -1.53 -12.07 25.29
C SER A 70 -0.69 -11.92 24.02
N PRO A 71 0.42 -11.15 24.07
CA PRO A 71 1.33 -10.97 22.94
C PRO A 71 1.93 -12.27 22.44
N VAL A 72 2.03 -12.39 21.12
CA VAL A 72 2.63 -13.53 20.42
C VAL A 72 3.76 -13.01 19.52
N ASN A 73 4.94 -13.61 19.58
CA ASN A 73 6.06 -13.32 18.69
C ASN A 73 5.69 -13.68 17.25
N VAL A 74 5.94 -12.80 16.28
CA VAL A 74 5.63 -13.05 14.85
C VAL A 74 6.49 -14.17 14.25
N GLY A 75 7.55 -14.58 14.93
CA GLY A 75 8.38 -15.72 14.55
C GLY A 75 9.72 -15.35 13.93
N SER A 76 10.55 -16.37 13.80
CA SER A 76 11.97 -16.23 13.42
C SER A 76 12.20 -15.92 11.94
N MET A 77 11.16 -15.91 11.14
CA MET A 77 11.27 -15.45 9.76
C MET A 77 11.40 -13.93 9.69
N VAL A 78 10.75 -13.23 10.62
CA VAL A 78 10.75 -11.75 10.71
C VAL A 78 11.80 -11.29 11.73
N ASN A 79 11.74 -11.84 12.96
CA ASN A 79 12.60 -11.41 14.06
C ASN A 79 14.00 -12.04 13.99
N THR A 80 15.03 -11.23 14.24
CA THR A 80 16.45 -11.59 14.14
C THR A 80 17.16 -11.46 15.51
N ALA A 81 18.48 -11.50 15.53
CA ALA A 81 19.28 -11.18 16.72
C ALA A 81 19.50 -9.67 16.90
N GLY A 82 19.09 -8.86 15.94
CA GLY A 82 19.10 -7.40 15.98
C GLY A 82 17.84 -6.80 16.59
N ASN A 83 17.41 -5.71 16.03
CA ASN A 83 16.16 -5.05 16.39
C ASN A 83 15.23 -5.00 15.18
N GLU A 84 13.97 -5.31 15.38
CA GLU A 84 12.89 -5.13 14.43
C GLU A 84 11.89 -4.12 15.00
N ILE A 85 11.78 -2.98 14.34
CA ILE A 85 10.99 -1.84 14.83
C ILE A 85 10.06 -1.25 13.75
N THR A 86 9.19 -0.34 14.17
CA THR A 86 8.31 0.44 13.29
C THR A 86 7.50 -0.41 12.29
N PRO A 87 6.78 -1.47 12.76
CA PRO A 87 5.97 -2.27 11.86
C PRO A 87 4.88 -1.42 11.21
N PHE A 88 4.68 -1.62 9.90
CA PHE A 88 3.55 -1.15 9.12
C PHE A 88 2.92 -2.34 8.42
N TYR A 89 1.63 -2.55 8.63
CA TYR A 89 0.91 -3.67 8.02
C TYR A 89 -0.21 -3.19 7.12
N ARG A 90 -0.31 -3.80 5.94
CA ARG A 90 -1.41 -3.58 5.01
C ARG A 90 -1.57 -4.76 4.06
N ASP A 91 -2.80 -5.25 3.88
CA ASP A 91 -3.19 -6.23 2.87
C ASP A 91 -2.27 -7.48 2.82
N GLY A 92 -1.93 -8.03 4.00
CA GLY A 92 -1.05 -9.19 4.11
C GLY A 92 0.45 -8.87 4.02
N LYS A 93 0.83 -7.62 3.80
CA LYS A 93 2.22 -7.19 3.74
C LYS A 93 2.62 -6.47 5.02
N LEU A 94 3.71 -6.93 5.63
CA LEU A 94 4.36 -6.29 6.78
C LEU A 94 5.65 -5.62 6.30
N ILE A 95 5.79 -4.33 6.58
CA ILE A 95 7.02 -3.55 6.36
C ILE A 95 7.55 -3.17 7.74
N PHE A 96 8.84 -3.29 7.95
CA PHE A 96 9.49 -3.00 9.22
C PHE A 96 10.93 -2.54 9.01
N ALA A 97 11.48 -1.83 9.97
CA ALA A 97 12.90 -1.47 9.98
C ALA A 97 13.68 -2.46 10.81
N THR A 98 14.86 -2.86 10.36
CA THR A 98 15.74 -3.77 11.09
C THR A 98 17.22 -3.41 10.91
N ASP A 99 18.02 -3.65 11.95
CA ASP A 99 19.48 -3.63 11.95
C ASP A 99 20.10 -5.04 11.99
N GLY A 100 19.25 -6.08 11.99
CA GLY A 100 19.66 -7.49 12.10
C GLY A 100 19.79 -8.24 10.77
N LEU A 101 19.47 -7.61 9.62
CA LEU A 101 19.59 -8.17 8.27
C LEU A 101 20.62 -7.37 7.45
N PRO A 102 21.11 -7.89 6.30
CA PRO A 102 22.01 -7.17 5.42
C PRO A 102 21.46 -5.79 5.02
N SER A 103 22.16 -4.71 5.32
CA SER A 103 21.68 -3.34 5.22
C SER A 103 22.57 -2.43 4.38
N PHE A 104 22.00 -1.31 3.90
CA PHE A 104 22.74 -0.19 3.31
C PHE A 104 23.25 0.77 4.39
N GLY A 105 22.48 0.91 5.48
CA GLY A 105 22.75 1.81 6.60
C GLY A 105 22.70 1.11 7.95
N GLY A 106 22.17 1.78 8.96
CA GLY A 106 21.87 1.20 10.26
C GLY A 106 20.58 0.44 10.23
N TYR A 107 19.44 1.11 10.42
CA TYR A 107 18.13 0.52 10.17
C TYR A 107 17.76 0.65 8.71
N ASP A 108 17.40 -0.48 8.08
CA ASP A 108 16.85 -0.53 6.75
C ASP A 108 15.40 -1.05 6.78
N LEU A 109 14.57 -0.55 5.87
CA LEU A 109 13.21 -1.02 5.63
C LEU A 109 13.22 -2.35 4.86
N TYR A 110 12.53 -3.34 5.42
CA TYR A 110 12.28 -4.65 4.83
C TYR A 110 10.80 -4.91 4.68
N SER A 111 10.43 -5.72 3.71
CA SER A 111 9.05 -6.16 3.51
C SER A 111 8.94 -7.68 3.49
N THR A 112 7.86 -8.21 4.08
CA THR A 112 7.49 -9.63 4.02
C THR A 112 6.00 -9.77 3.81
N GLU A 113 5.56 -10.91 3.26
CA GLU A 113 4.16 -11.16 2.94
C GLU A 113 3.63 -12.35 3.74
N TRP A 114 2.40 -12.23 4.22
CA TRP A 114 1.67 -13.27 4.91
C TRP A 114 0.86 -14.12 3.92
N ASN A 115 1.13 -15.42 3.84
CA ASN A 115 0.44 -16.33 2.93
C ASN A 115 -0.76 -17.07 3.56
N GLY A 116 -1.19 -16.65 4.75
CA GLY A 116 -2.24 -17.30 5.54
C GLY A 116 -1.72 -18.25 6.62
N THR A 117 -0.45 -18.69 6.54
CA THR A 117 0.17 -19.63 7.50
C THR A 117 1.56 -19.22 7.97
N SER A 118 2.32 -18.53 7.14
CA SER A 118 3.70 -18.12 7.43
C SER A 118 4.05 -16.82 6.71
N TRP A 119 5.06 -16.13 7.22
CA TRP A 119 5.71 -15.00 6.56
C TRP A 119 6.68 -15.50 5.48
N SER A 120 6.75 -14.79 4.36
CA SER A 120 7.80 -14.98 3.36
C SER A 120 9.16 -14.54 3.91
N THR A 121 10.25 -14.93 3.25
CA THR A 121 11.58 -14.36 3.55
C THR A 121 11.54 -12.84 3.36
N PRO A 122 11.96 -12.04 4.35
CA PRO A 122 12.00 -10.60 4.21
C PRO A 122 12.93 -10.15 3.08
N VAL A 123 12.47 -9.13 2.34
CA VAL A 123 13.20 -8.55 1.21
C VAL A 123 13.51 -7.09 1.53
N ASN A 124 14.78 -6.69 1.38
CA ASN A 124 15.20 -5.30 1.51
C ASN A 124 14.47 -4.45 0.46
N MET A 125 13.89 -3.32 0.87
CA MET A 125 13.10 -2.46 -0.04
C MET A 125 13.97 -1.68 -1.04
N GLY A 126 15.30 -1.78 -0.92
CA GLY A 126 16.26 -1.25 -1.87
C GLY A 126 16.52 0.26 -1.75
N PRO A 127 17.41 0.79 -2.62
CA PRO A 127 17.93 2.16 -2.50
C PRO A 127 16.92 3.27 -2.79
N GLY A 128 15.70 2.94 -3.24
CA GLY A 128 14.60 3.91 -3.35
C GLY A 128 14.02 4.30 -1.99
N PHE A 129 14.05 3.37 -1.03
CA PHE A 129 13.58 3.55 0.33
C PHE A 129 14.73 3.64 1.32
N ASN A 130 15.73 2.77 1.18
CA ASN A 130 16.87 2.66 2.07
C ASN A 130 18.06 3.46 1.59
N SER A 131 18.85 3.99 2.54
CA SER A 131 20.03 4.82 2.32
C SER A 131 21.22 4.30 3.16
N SER A 132 22.34 5.01 3.18
CA SER A 132 23.47 4.72 4.09
C SER A 132 23.26 5.22 5.52
N ALA A 133 22.03 5.55 5.89
CA ALA A 133 21.62 6.06 7.20
C ALA A 133 20.52 5.17 7.80
N ASP A 134 19.88 5.60 8.90
CA ASP A 134 18.71 4.89 9.42
C ASP A 134 17.47 5.27 8.62
N ASP A 135 16.69 4.26 8.21
CA ASP A 135 15.45 4.41 7.46
C ASP A 135 14.33 3.64 8.16
N MET A 136 13.28 4.35 8.59
CA MET A 136 12.26 3.83 9.50
C MET A 136 10.87 4.43 9.21
N TYR A 137 9.85 4.00 9.96
CA TYR A 137 8.50 4.57 9.98
C TYR A 137 7.86 4.70 8.59
N TYR A 138 7.96 3.65 7.79
CA TYR A 138 7.24 3.60 6.52
C TYR A 138 5.74 3.75 6.72
N MET A 139 5.13 4.64 5.96
CA MET A 139 3.67 4.81 5.85
C MET A 139 3.30 5.08 4.41
N VAL A 140 2.17 4.57 3.97
CA VAL A 140 1.64 4.80 2.62
C VAL A 140 0.14 5.13 2.70
N ASP A 141 -0.33 5.94 1.77
CA ASP A 141 -1.72 6.36 1.68
C ASP A 141 -2.69 5.20 1.38
N GLY A 142 -3.99 5.48 1.37
CA GLY A 142 -5.02 4.49 1.08
C GLY A 142 -4.91 3.84 -0.30
N GLU A 143 -4.30 4.51 -1.29
CA GLU A 143 -4.08 3.96 -2.62
C GLU A 143 -2.78 3.15 -2.74
N GLY A 144 -1.81 3.39 -1.86
CA GLY A 144 -0.54 2.65 -1.82
C GLY A 144 0.59 3.26 -2.65
N TYR A 145 0.46 4.51 -3.10
CA TYR A 145 1.41 5.13 -4.01
C TYR A 145 2.13 6.36 -3.45
N GLU A 146 1.53 7.07 -2.51
CA GLU A 146 2.13 8.23 -1.86
C GLU A 146 2.38 7.93 -0.41
N GLY A 147 3.58 8.23 0.10
CA GLY A 147 3.89 7.88 1.47
C GLY A 147 4.97 8.71 2.11
N LEU A 148 5.26 8.33 3.34
CA LEU A 148 6.24 8.95 4.22
C LEU A 148 7.19 7.90 4.78
N LEU A 149 8.42 8.28 5.02
CA LEU A 149 9.38 7.55 5.86
C LEU A 149 10.17 8.55 6.72
N VAL A 150 10.79 8.06 7.76
CA VAL A 150 11.67 8.84 8.64
C VAL A 150 13.10 8.39 8.42
N SER A 151 14.02 9.33 8.25
CA SER A 151 15.42 9.02 8.04
C SER A 151 16.33 10.14 8.51
N ASN A 152 17.57 9.78 8.87
CA ASN A 152 18.66 10.72 9.12
C ASN A 152 19.66 10.77 7.94
N ARG A 153 19.17 10.45 6.73
CA ARG A 153 19.97 10.51 5.48
C ARG A 153 20.45 11.91 5.13
N VAL A 154 21.34 12.00 4.16
CA VAL A 154 21.81 13.30 3.64
C VAL A 154 20.61 14.15 3.19
N GLY A 155 20.57 15.39 3.64
CA GLY A 155 19.46 16.33 3.42
C GLY A 155 18.62 16.61 4.66
N THR A 156 18.84 15.87 5.77
CA THR A 156 18.21 16.16 7.07
C THR A 156 18.77 17.45 7.67
N THR A 157 17.94 18.16 8.43
CA THR A 157 18.34 19.36 9.17
C THR A 157 18.83 18.99 10.55
N SER A 158 20.16 18.89 10.71
CA SER A 158 20.77 18.59 11.99
C SER A 158 20.83 19.81 12.90
N LEU A 159 20.18 19.74 14.07
CA LEU A 159 20.22 20.79 15.09
C LEU A 159 21.36 20.63 16.11
N ARG A 160 21.96 19.45 16.25
CA ARG A 160 22.89 19.10 17.31
C ARG A 160 24.16 18.33 16.92
N GLY A 161 24.32 17.93 15.67
CA GLY A 161 25.46 17.15 15.16
C GLY A 161 25.18 16.50 13.83
N LYS A 162 26.17 15.93 13.15
CA LYS A 162 26.07 15.39 11.80
C LYS A 162 25.14 14.16 11.67
N THR A 163 24.79 13.51 12.78
CA THR A 163 23.97 12.29 12.84
C THR A 163 22.78 12.44 13.77
N CYS A 164 22.49 13.65 14.22
CA CYS A 164 21.33 13.94 15.03
C CYS A 164 20.17 14.29 14.12
N CYS A 165 19.03 13.82 14.50
CA CYS A 165 17.73 14.28 14.06
C CYS A 165 17.25 13.61 12.77
N ASP A 166 16.28 12.75 12.97
CA ASP A 166 15.51 12.15 11.89
C ASP A 166 14.55 13.20 11.32
N ASP A 167 14.45 13.25 10.00
CA ASP A 167 13.46 14.05 9.29
C ASP A 167 12.45 13.16 8.55
N ILE A 168 11.29 13.75 8.22
CA ILE A 168 10.24 13.07 7.44
C ILE A 168 10.50 13.33 5.96
N PHE A 169 10.60 12.24 5.21
CA PHE A 169 10.73 12.26 3.75
C PHE A 169 9.45 11.75 3.10
N THR A 170 9.02 12.38 2.02
CA THR A 170 7.94 11.89 1.17
C THR A 170 8.51 11.00 0.07
N PHE A 171 7.72 10.01 -0.35
CA PHE A 171 8.01 9.21 -1.54
C PHE A 171 6.76 9.01 -2.38
N SER A 172 6.97 8.79 -3.69
CA SER A 172 5.94 8.38 -4.62
C SER A 172 6.35 7.08 -5.31
N ILE A 173 5.43 6.14 -5.41
CA ILE A 173 5.57 4.92 -6.20
C ILE A 173 4.83 5.14 -7.52
N ALA A 174 5.49 4.87 -8.65
CA ALA A 174 4.84 5.00 -9.95
C ALA A 174 3.61 4.09 -10.04
N LYS A 175 2.46 4.68 -10.39
CA LYS A 175 1.25 3.91 -10.65
C LYS A 175 1.39 3.17 -11.98
N PRO A 176 0.94 1.91 -12.09
CA PRO A 176 0.86 1.24 -13.37
C PRO A 176 0.00 2.02 -14.36
N VAL A 177 0.42 2.09 -15.60
CA VAL A 177 -0.34 2.67 -16.71
C VAL A 177 -1.17 1.58 -17.36
N VAL A 178 -2.46 1.84 -17.53
CA VAL A 178 -3.35 0.97 -18.29
C VAL A 178 -3.73 1.65 -19.59
N SER A 179 -3.11 1.25 -20.69
CA SER A 179 -3.47 1.73 -22.02
C SER A 179 -4.63 0.93 -22.58
N LEU A 180 -5.63 1.59 -23.13
CA LEU A 180 -6.78 0.99 -23.81
C LEU A 180 -6.74 1.30 -25.29
N ASP A 181 -6.54 0.28 -26.11
CA ASP A 181 -6.65 0.35 -27.56
C ASP A 181 -8.03 -0.15 -28.02
N ILE A 182 -8.81 0.70 -28.67
CA ILE A 182 -10.12 0.36 -29.21
C ILE A 182 -10.05 0.33 -30.73
N TYR A 183 -10.48 -0.78 -31.31
CA TYR A 183 -10.61 -0.96 -32.77
C TYR A 183 -12.08 -1.08 -33.13
N VAL A 184 -12.56 -0.16 -33.97
CA VAL A 184 -13.93 -0.16 -34.48
C VAL A 184 -13.97 -0.93 -35.79
N LEU A 185 -14.77 -1.98 -35.85
CA LEU A 185 -14.78 -2.94 -36.96
C LEU A 185 -16.21 -3.13 -37.50
N ASP A 186 -16.33 -3.64 -38.73
CA ASP A 186 -17.53 -4.21 -39.34
C ASP A 186 -17.13 -5.53 -39.99
N GLU A 187 -17.68 -6.64 -39.54
CA GLU A 187 -17.29 -8.00 -39.97
C GLU A 187 -15.75 -8.22 -39.97
N ASN A 188 -15.08 -7.75 -38.93
CA ASN A 188 -13.60 -7.74 -38.79
C ASN A 188 -12.83 -6.84 -39.76
N LYS A 189 -13.51 -5.95 -40.47
CA LYS A 189 -12.85 -4.94 -41.32
C LYS A 189 -12.86 -3.57 -40.63
N PRO A 190 -11.80 -2.75 -40.83
CA PRO A 190 -11.74 -1.39 -40.26
C PRO A 190 -12.96 -0.55 -40.62
N LEU A 191 -13.67 -0.05 -39.61
CA LEU A 191 -14.82 0.81 -39.75
C LEU A 191 -14.44 2.26 -39.39
N ARG A 192 -14.28 3.14 -40.36
CA ARG A 192 -13.91 4.55 -40.17
C ARG A 192 -15.16 5.39 -39.85
N GLN A 193 -14.93 6.65 -39.45
CA GLN A 193 -15.97 7.62 -39.11
C GLN A 193 -16.81 7.18 -37.89
N GLY A 194 -16.19 6.45 -36.99
CA GLY A 194 -16.78 6.11 -35.70
C GLY A 194 -16.56 7.20 -34.66
N GLU A 195 -17.42 7.21 -33.68
CA GLU A 195 -17.30 8.03 -32.49
C GLU A 195 -17.22 7.10 -31.26
N VAL A 196 -16.21 7.28 -30.45
CA VAL A 196 -16.01 6.53 -29.18
C VAL A 196 -16.32 7.46 -28.01
N THR A 197 -17.18 7.02 -27.14
CA THR A 197 -17.41 7.64 -25.82
C THR A 197 -16.88 6.70 -24.74
N ILE A 198 -16.04 7.23 -23.86
CA ILE A 198 -15.55 6.55 -22.68
C ILE A 198 -15.95 7.34 -21.42
N MET A 199 -16.26 6.65 -20.33
CA MET A 199 -16.68 7.26 -19.08
C MET A 199 -16.34 6.33 -17.91
N GLU A 200 -15.78 6.88 -16.82
CA GLU A 200 -15.61 6.16 -15.55
C GLU A 200 -16.97 5.82 -14.95
N GLN A 201 -17.10 4.61 -14.42
CA GLN A 201 -18.35 4.14 -13.81
C GLN A 201 -18.77 5.06 -12.64
N PHE A 202 -20.04 5.44 -12.64
CA PHE A 202 -20.67 6.34 -11.65
C PHE A 202 -20.12 7.79 -11.64
N LYS A 203 -19.32 8.18 -12.64
CA LYS A 203 -18.78 9.54 -12.77
C LYS A 203 -19.07 10.12 -14.15
N PRO A 204 -20.29 10.59 -14.41
CA PRO A 204 -20.68 11.12 -15.73
C PRO A 204 -19.87 12.35 -16.16
N GLU A 205 -19.28 13.07 -15.23
CA GLU A 205 -18.39 14.22 -15.50
C GLU A 205 -17.08 13.82 -16.18
N THR A 206 -16.67 12.54 -16.11
CA THR A 206 -15.47 12.01 -16.78
C THR A 206 -15.71 11.61 -18.22
N LYS A 207 -16.93 11.84 -18.74
CA LYS A 207 -17.30 11.47 -20.10
C LYS A 207 -16.43 12.18 -21.11
N LEU A 208 -15.67 11.41 -21.90
CA LEU A 208 -14.91 11.87 -23.05
C LEU A 208 -15.50 11.25 -24.32
N THR A 209 -15.68 12.04 -25.34
CA THR A 209 -16.16 11.60 -26.65
C THR A 209 -15.19 12.07 -27.72
N GLU A 210 -14.74 11.13 -28.56
CA GLU A 210 -13.80 11.37 -29.65
C GLU A 210 -14.33 10.75 -30.94
N GLY A 211 -14.38 11.52 -32.01
CA GLY A 211 -14.70 11.05 -33.36
C GLY A 211 -13.47 11.09 -34.26
N LYS A 212 -13.32 10.11 -35.17
CA LYS A 212 -12.23 10.08 -36.16
C LYS A 212 -12.80 9.77 -37.54
N ASP A 213 -12.49 10.64 -38.51
CA ASP A 213 -12.98 10.50 -39.89
C ASP A 213 -12.18 9.46 -40.69
N ASP A 214 -10.85 9.46 -40.55
CA ASP A 214 -9.94 8.65 -41.37
C ASP A 214 -9.33 7.45 -40.63
N ASN A 215 -9.68 7.26 -39.36
CA ASN A 215 -9.12 6.18 -38.54
C ASN A 215 -10.24 5.33 -37.90
N TYR A 216 -9.87 4.13 -37.46
CA TYR A 216 -10.76 3.17 -36.80
C TYR A 216 -10.23 2.72 -35.44
N ASN A 217 -9.06 3.24 -35.01
CA ASN A 217 -8.48 2.95 -33.72
C ASN A 217 -8.44 4.19 -32.83
N PHE A 218 -8.69 3.96 -31.54
CA PHE A 218 -8.66 4.97 -30.48
C PHE A 218 -7.79 4.46 -29.35
N ALA A 219 -7.06 5.34 -28.69
CA ALA A 219 -6.20 4.98 -27.58
C ALA A 219 -6.48 5.92 -26.38
N TYR A 220 -6.56 5.33 -25.20
CA TYR A 220 -6.80 6.06 -23.95
C TYR A 220 -5.92 5.49 -22.86
N ASP A 221 -5.49 6.34 -21.94
CA ASP A 221 -4.89 5.90 -20.68
C ASP A 221 -5.95 5.88 -19.59
N LEU A 222 -6.03 4.77 -18.88
CA LEU A 222 -7.01 4.52 -17.82
C LEU A 222 -6.31 4.47 -16.47
N ASP A 223 -6.97 4.99 -15.45
CA ASP A 223 -6.53 4.77 -14.07
C ASP A 223 -6.78 3.33 -13.63
N ILE A 224 -5.96 2.81 -12.74
CA ILE A 224 -6.14 1.50 -12.11
C ILE A 224 -7.29 1.52 -11.09
N ASN A 225 -7.79 0.33 -10.74
CA ASN A 225 -8.84 0.10 -9.73
C ASN A 225 -10.16 0.81 -10.02
N LYS A 226 -10.48 0.99 -11.30
CA LYS A 226 -11.71 1.62 -11.77
C LYS A 226 -12.48 0.75 -12.76
N GLY A 227 -13.71 1.16 -13.03
CA GLY A 227 -14.54 0.60 -14.10
C GLY A 227 -14.84 1.66 -15.15
N TYR A 228 -14.86 1.30 -16.42
CA TYR A 228 -15.11 2.20 -17.53
C TYR A 228 -16.18 1.64 -18.45
N PHE A 229 -17.13 2.49 -18.85
CA PHE A 229 -18.06 2.22 -19.94
C PHE A 229 -17.50 2.80 -21.22
N VAL A 230 -17.44 1.98 -22.25
CA VAL A 230 -17.07 2.37 -23.62
C VAL A 230 -18.29 2.18 -24.50
N LYS A 231 -18.65 3.20 -25.25
CA LYS A 231 -19.72 3.16 -26.25
C LYS A 231 -19.16 3.62 -27.59
N VAL A 232 -19.47 2.89 -28.63
CA VAL A 232 -19.13 3.26 -30.02
C VAL A 232 -20.42 3.53 -30.80
N THR A 233 -20.40 4.62 -31.54
CA THR A 233 -21.51 5.03 -32.43
C THR A 233 -20.97 5.39 -33.80
N ARG A 234 -21.78 5.12 -34.84
CA ARG A 234 -21.58 5.57 -36.22
C ARG A 234 -22.92 5.73 -36.93
N ILE A 235 -23.01 6.75 -37.80
CA ILE A 235 -24.22 6.96 -38.62
C ILE A 235 -24.46 5.74 -39.51
N GLY A 236 -25.70 5.19 -39.48
CA GLY A 236 -26.09 4.02 -40.23
C GLY A 236 -25.83 2.66 -39.56
N TYR A 237 -25.29 2.65 -38.34
CA TYR A 237 -25.00 1.45 -37.53
C TYR A 237 -25.70 1.52 -36.17
N PHE A 238 -26.00 0.36 -35.60
CA PHE A 238 -26.47 0.29 -34.23
C PHE A 238 -25.26 0.58 -33.27
N PRO A 239 -25.49 1.32 -32.17
CA PRO A 239 -24.45 1.53 -31.14
C PRO A 239 -24.08 0.19 -30.52
N ASP A 240 -22.78 0.01 -30.27
CA ASP A 240 -22.25 -1.09 -29.44
C ASP A 240 -21.50 -0.55 -28.23
N SER A 241 -21.37 -1.36 -27.19
CA SER A 241 -20.75 -0.93 -25.93
C SER A 241 -20.05 -2.06 -25.20
N ALA A 242 -19.03 -1.71 -24.41
CA ALA A 242 -18.30 -2.62 -23.56
C ALA A 242 -18.07 -2.01 -22.17
N TYR A 243 -17.79 -2.88 -21.21
CA TYR A 243 -17.40 -2.50 -19.86
C TYR A 243 -16.01 -3.07 -19.54
N ILE A 244 -15.11 -2.21 -19.10
CA ILE A 244 -13.72 -2.55 -18.78
C ILE A 244 -13.49 -2.33 -17.29
N LYS A 245 -12.79 -3.27 -16.65
CA LYS A 245 -12.31 -3.15 -15.28
C LYS A 245 -10.79 -3.13 -15.27
N THR A 246 -10.22 -2.19 -14.53
CA THR A 246 -8.77 -2.07 -14.30
C THR A 246 -8.38 -2.49 -12.88
N LEU A 247 -9.10 -3.48 -12.33
CA LEU A 247 -8.89 -3.98 -10.96
C LEU A 247 -7.64 -4.86 -10.89
N ASP A 248 -6.92 -4.79 -9.77
CA ASP A 248 -5.78 -5.65 -9.44
C ASP A 248 -4.60 -5.59 -10.43
N ILE A 249 -4.48 -4.52 -11.21
CA ILE A 249 -3.39 -4.31 -12.15
C ILE A 249 -2.15 -3.83 -11.38
N LYS A 250 -1.06 -4.60 -11.44
CA LYS A 250 0.19 -4.35 -10.71
C LYS A 250 1.37 -3.93 -11.60
N ALA A 251 1.19 -3.92 -12.92
CA ALA A 251 2.20 -3.52 -13.89
C ALA A 251 1.54 -2.89 -15.11
N ASP A 252 2.31 -2.12 -15.88
CA ASP A 252 1.83 -1.53 -17.13
C ASP A 252 1.17 -2.58 -18.01
N THR A 253 -0.04 -2.29 -18.45
CA THR A 253 -0.90 -3.25 -19.18
C THR A 253 -1.60 -2.57 -20.33
N THR A 254 -1.67 -3.24 -21.48
CA THR A 254 -2.49 -2.80 -22.61
C THR A 254 -3.72 -3.69 -22.75
N VAL A 255 -4.90 -3.07 -22.70
CA VAL A 255 -6.18 -3.72 -22.96
C VAL A 255 -6.59 -3.42 -24.39
N THR A 256 -6.85 -4.47 -25.18
CA THR A 256 -7.33 -4.32 -26.56
C THR A 256 -8.81 -4.66 -26.64
N LEU A 257 -9.62 -3.72 -27.11
CA LEU A 257 -11.05 -3.86 -27.31
C LEU A 257 -11.38 -3.80 -28.80
N LYS A 258 -12.03 -4.83 -29.30
CA LYS A 258 -12.59 -4.87 -30.67
C LYS A 258 -14.09 -4.77 -30.58
N ILE A 259 -14.67 -3.76 -31.20
CA ILE A 259 -16.11 -3.51 -31.25
C ILE A 259 -16.58 -3.62 -32.70
N ASN A 260 -17.59 -4.49 -32.95
CA ASN A 260 -18.16 -4.78 -34.27
C ASN A 260 -19.53 -4.15 -34.45
#